data_e8a0fa288bee5b1dcfbe272cdb0997a0
#
_entry.id   e8a0fa288bee5b1dcfbe272cdb0997a0
#
_cell.length_a   1.000
_cell.length_b   1.000
_cell.length_c   1.000
_cell.angle_alpha   90.00
_cell.angle_beta   90.00
_cell.angle_gamma   90.00
#
_symmetry.space_group_name_H-M   'P 1'
#
loop_
_entity.id
_entity.type
_entity.pdbx_description
1 polymer ?
#
loop_
_entity_poly.entity_id
_entity_poly.type
_entity_poly.pdbx_seq_one_letter_code
_entity_poly.pdbx_strand_id
1 'polypeptide(L)'
;GEENLVEYGQEMDLRRGVLSRTMTFEDEQGRRTTVHTRQFTSLANRHLAAIELTVVAENWSGDLTVRSKIEGRVANLNVSDDRTLANQHLEPVQAREIDGETVLLETATNQSGIHVAVATRTRQVAPVGHHEPIRRPVDGSDLVVGQDILLHVDEGVPLVLEKIAAVATSHDHANASVWESAVKDVQRAQNFRNLLTLHEQRWGTNWDRFSVRIDLAEPYRHQRRSTAAEAGGEYAPPVVDAGHSAPVGSAVPMGKDGASLRQQLA
;
A
#
# COMPACT_ATOMS: atom_id res chain seq x y z
N GLY A 1 -17.23 5.28 8.90
CA GLY A 1 -16.27 5.73 7.98
C GLY A 1 -15.36 6.81 8.51
N GLU A 2 -15.36 7.97 7.88
CA GLU A 2 -14.45 9.09 8.24
C GLU A 2 -14.77 9.70 9.60
N GLU A 3 -16.01 9.58 10.08
CA GLU A 3 -16.48 10.13 11.36
C GLU A 3 -15.77 9.51 12.58
N ASN A 4 -15.17 8.33 12.42
CA ASN A 4 -14.52 7.61 13.52
C ASN A 4 -12.99 7.68 13.44
N LEU A 5 -12.41 8.37 12.45
CA LEU A 5 -10.96 8.52 12.31
C LEU A 5 -10.46 9.62 13.24
N VAL A 6 -9.64 9.24 14.21
CA VAL A 6 -9.06 10.15 15.23
C VAL A 6 -7.69 10.65 14.81
N GLU A 7 -6.87 9.78 14.22
CA GLU A 7 -5.51 10.09 13.81
C GLU A 7 -5.19 9.46 12.46
N TYR A 8 -4.48 10.21 11.62
CA TYR A 8 -3.99 9.74 10.32
C TYR A 8 -2.57 10.22 10.07
N GLY A 9 -1.69 9.31 9.70
CA GLY A 9 -0.34 9.59 9.25
C GLY A 9 0.01 8.78 8.03
N GLN A 10 0.70 9.40 7.07
CA GLN A 10 1.22 8.72 5.89
C GLN A 10 2.64 9.16 5.62
N GLU A 11 3.52 8.20 5.36
CA GLU A 11 4.94 8.44 5.07
C GLU A 11 5.36 7.60 3.86
N MET A 12 6.08 8.22 2.93
CA MET A 12 6.75 7.54 1.84
C MET A 12 8.25 7.59 2.07
N ASP A 13 8.83 6.46 2.48
CA ASP A 13 10.28 6.31 2.57
C ASP A 13 10.87 6.14 1.16
N LEU A 14 11.32 7.24 0.58
CA LEU A 14 11.90 7.25 -0.77
C LEU A 14 13.21 6.44 -0.85
N ARG A 15 13.94 6.32 0.26
CA ARG A 15 15.21 5.58 0.29
C ARG A 15 14.99 4.07 0.28
N ARG A 16 13.86 3.61 0.81
CA ARG A 16 13.47 2.21 0.84
C ARG A 16 12.39 1.86 -0.18
N GLY A 17 11.72 2.86 -0.76
CA GLY A 17 10.61 2.65 -1.68
C GLY A 17 9.38 2.03 -1.00
N VAL A 18 9.12 2.42 0.26
CA VAL A 18 8.04 1.85 1.09
C VAL A 18 7.06 2.95 1.50
N LEU A 19 5.79 2.71 1.27
CA LEU A 19 4.71 3.55 1.77
C LEU A 19 4.17 2.97 3.07
N SER A 20 4.13 3.79 4.13
CA SER A 20 3.55 3.46 5.42
C SER A 20 2.35 4.36 5.71
N ARG A 21 1.32 3.81 6.35
CA ARG A 21 0.17 4.56 6.85
C ARG A 21 -0.16 4.11 8.25
N THR A 22 -0.53 5.04 9.09
CA THR A 22 -1.05 4.78 10.43
C THR A 22 -2.39 5.49 10.56
N MET A 23 -3.38 4.78 11.04
CA MET A 23 -4.75 5.27 11.24
C MET A 23 -5.25 4.80 12.59
N THR A 24 -5.78 5.70 13.40
CA THR A 24 -6.44 5.37 14.67
C THR A 24 -7.92 5.71 14.55
N PHE A 25 -8.74 4.74 14.86
CA PHE A 25 -10.20 4.87 14.85
C PHE A 25 -10.73 4.74 16.26
N GLU A 26 -11.79 5.49 16.56
CA GLU A 26 -12.56 5.35 17.80
C GLU A 26 -14.04 5.21 17.44
N ASP A 27 -14.70 4.17 17.94
CA ASP A 27 -16.11 3.96 17.70
C ASP A 27 -17.01 4.63 18.77
N GLU A 28 -18.32 4.56 18.60
CA GLU A 28 -19.30 5.16 19.51
C GLU A 28 -19.23 4.59 20.94
N GLN A 29 -18.65 3.41 21.14
CA GLN A 29 -18.41 2.80 22.44
C GLN A 29 -17.10 3.20 23.06
N GLY A 30 -16.30 4.07 22.40
CA GLY A 30 -14.97 4.48 22.86
C GLY A 30 -13.88 3.41 22.66
N ARG A 31 -14.15 2.38 21.83
CA ARG A 31 -13.12 1.39 21.48
C ARG A 31 -12.18 1.98 20.44
N ARG A 32 -10.90 1.93 20.76
CA ARG A 32 -9.83 2.45 19.92
C ARG A 32 -9.10 1.33 19.20
N THR A 33 -8.89 1.53 17.92
CA THR A 33 -8.20 0.57 17.05
C THR A 33 -7.18 1.30 16.21
N THR A 34 -5.91 0.95 16.36
CA THR A 34 -4.84 1.46 15.50
C THR A 34 -4.53 0.45 14.40
N VAL A 35 -4.52 0.94 13.17
CA VAL A 35 -4.19 0.20 11.96
C VAL A 35 -2.93 0.78 11.35
N HIS A 36 -1.90 -0.05 11.21
CA HIS A 36 -0.67 0.31 10.53
C HIS A 36 -0.51 -0.54 9.27
N THR A 37 -0.21 0.10 8.14
CA THR A 37 0.06 -0.60 6.88
C THR A 37 1.44 -0.23 6.35
N ARG A 38 2.12 -1.21 5.77
CA ARG A 38 3.33 -1.02 4.96
C ARG A 38 3.11 -1.67 3.61
N GLN A 39 3.47 -0.98 2.54
CA GLN A 39 3.29 -1.52 1.20
C GLN A 39 4.41 -1.11 0.25
N PHE A 40 4.70 -1.96 -0.70
CA PHE A 40 5.65 -1.69 -1.78
C PHE A 40 5.36 -2.53 -3.01
N THR A 41 5.79 -2.04 -4.18
CA THR A 41 5.90 -2.83 -5.41
C THR A 41 7.33 -3.33 -5.51
N SER A 42 7.53 -4.63 -5.67
CA SER A 42 8.86 -5.23 -5.58
C SER A 42 9.75 -4.86 -6.77
N LEU A 43 10.90 -4.26 -6.48
CA LEU A 43 11.91 -3.99 -7.49
C LEU A 43 12.75 -5.25 -7.81
N ALA A 44 12.78 -6.22 -6.91
CA ALA A 44 13.47 -7.49 -7.13
C ALA A 44 12.68 -8.45 -8.04
N ASN A 45 11.34 -8.39 -7.98
CA ASN A 45 10.45 -9.13 -8.86
C ASN A 45 9.31 -8.20 -9.33
N ARG A 46 9.36 -7.77 -10.58
CA ARG A 46 8.43 -6.81 -11.19
C ARG A 46 6.96 -7.25 -11.19
N HIS A 47 6.69 -8.54 -10.99
CA HIS A 47 5.34 -9.08 -10.96
C HIS A 47 4.71 -9.07 -9.57
N LEU A 48 5.47 -8.77 -8.51
CA LEU A 48 5.01 -8.84 -7.13
C LEU A 48 4.84 -7.47 -6.47
N ALA A 49 3.78 -7.37 -5.70
CA ALA A 49 3.55 -6.31 -4.72
C ALA A 49 3.17 -6.94 -3.37
N ALA A 50 3.44 -6.23 -2.29
CA ALA A 50 3.17 -6.73 -0.95
C ALA A 50 2.62 -5.65 -0.03
N ILE A 51 1.66 -6.03 0.80
CA ILE A 51 1.07 -5.22 1.87
C ILE A 51 1.16 -6.01 3.16
N GLU A 52 1.62 -5.38 4.23
CA GLU A 52 1.49 -5.86 5.59
C GLU A 52 0.52 -4.95 6.33
N LEU A 53 -0.46 -5.55 6.98
CA LEU A 53 -1.46 -4.89 7.80
C LEU A 53 -1.25 -5.32 9.26
N THR A 54 -1.01 -4.37 10.14
CA THR A 54 -0.99 -4.57 11.59
C THR A 54 -2.20 -3.88 12.20
N VAL A 55 -2.98 -4.60 12.98
CA VAL A 55 -4.12 -4.06 13.74
C VAL A 55 -3.85 -4.24 15.22
N VAL A 56 -4.05 -3.18 16.00
CA VAL A 56 -3.97 -3.19 17.47
C VAL A 56 -5.28 -2.68 18.04
N ALA A 57 -5.99 -3.53 18.75
CA ALA A 57 -7.11 -3.14 19.59
C ALA A 57 -6.53 -2.53 20.88
N GLU A 58 -6.61 -1.21 21.07
CA GLU A 58 -5.90 -0.52 22.16
C GLU A 58 -6.55 -0.73 23.54
N ASN A 59 -7.88 -0.85 23.58
CA ASN A 59 -8.66 -0.90 24.82
C ASN A 59 -9.86 -1.86 24.74
N TRP A 60 -9.79 -2.85 23.86
CA TRP A 60 -10.86 -3.84 23.70
C TRP A 60 -10.32 -5.17 23.19
N SER A 61 -11.10 -6.24 23.39
CA SER A 61 -10.87 -7.55 22.77
C SER A 61 -12.17 -8.02 22.11
N GLY A 62 -12.07 -8.81 21.05
CA GLY A 62 -13.25 -9.35 20.37
C GLY A 62 -12.97 -9.73 18.92
N ASP A 63 -14.04 -9.95 18.17
CA ASP A 63 -13.95 -10.37 16.78
C ASP A 63 -13.85 -9.18 15.83
N LEU A 64 -12.94 -9.30 14.87
CA LEU A 64 -12.68 -8.34 13.81
C LEU A 64 -12.79 -9.02 12.45
N THR A 65 -13.50 -8.40 11.51
CA THR A 65 -13.53 -8.87 10.12
C THR A 65 -12.63 -7.99 9.25
N VAL A 66 -11.64 -8.62 8.63
CA VAL A 66 -10.80 -7.99 7.60
C VAL A 66 -11.26 -8.46 6.23
N ARG A 67 -11.66 -7.53 5.36
CA ARG A 67 -12.00 -7.82 3.97
C ARG A 67 -10.79 -7.64 3.07
N SER A 68 -10.33 -8.72 2.45
CA SER A 68 -9.29 -8.72 1.43
C SER A 68 -9.92 -9.04 0.08
N LYS A 69 -9.85 -8.09 -0.88
CA LYS A 69 -10.44 -8.26 -2.22
C LYS A 69 -9.53 -7.76 -3.33
N ILE A 70 -9.80 -8.21 -4.55
CA ILE A 70 -9.34 -7.61 -5.80
C ILE A 70 -10.55 -6.94 -6.43
N GLU A 71 -10.41 -5.68 -6.82
CA GLU A 71 -11.45 -4.87 -7.45
C GLU A 71 -11.03 -4.54 -8.89
N GLY A 72 -11.69 -5.11 -9.86
CA GLY A 72 -11.44 -4.86 -11.28
C GLY A 72 -12.35 -3.80 -11.90
N ARG A 73 -13.31 -3.25 -11.15
CA ARG A 73 -14.19 -2.15 -11.60
C ARG A 73 -13.46 -0.81 -11.54
N VAL A 74 -12.31 -0.73 -12.22
CA VAL A 74 -11.49 0.47 -12.25
C VAL A 74 -12.01 1.40 -13.34
N ALA A 75 -12.35 2.64 -12.98
CA ALA A 75 -12.74 3.68 -13.90
C ALA A 75 -11.57 4.65 -14.14
N ASN A 76 -11.41 5.11 -15.37
CA ASN A 76 -10.45 6.15 -15.69
C ASN A 76 -11.03 7.53 -15.25
N LEU A 77 -10.53 8.03 -14.14
CA LEU A 77 -10.99 9.32 -13.58
C LEU A 77 -10.56 10.53 -14.41
N ASN A 78 -9.57 10.39 -15.29
CA ASN A 78 -9.11 11.49 -16.15
C ASN A 78 -10.12 11.85 -17.26
N VAL A 79 -11.10 11.02 -17.50
CA VAL A 79 -12.19 11.25 -18.50
C VAL A 79 -13.56 11.38 -17.84
N SER A 80 -13.62 11.61 -16.54
CA SER A 80 -14.88 11.71 -15.78
C SER A 80 -15.78 12.84 -16.28
N ASP A 81 -15.22 13.91 -16.82
CA ASP A 81 -15.94 15.08 -17.29
C ASP A 81 -16.44 14.96 -18.73
N ASP A 82 -15.90 14.00 -19.50
CA ASP A 82 -16.37 13.74 -20.86
C ASP A 82 -17.28 12.52 -20.92
N ARG A 83 -18.59 12.75 -20.91
CA ARG A 83 -19.63 11.71 -20.98
C ARG A 83 -19.62 10.91 -22.27
N THR A 84 -18.89 11.35 -23.27
CA THR A 84 -18.81 10.68 -24.59
C THR A 84 -17.71 9.60 -24.60
N LEU A 85 -16.79 9.61 -23.65
CA LEU A 85 -15.70 8.67 -23.54
C LEU A 85 -16.03 7.54 -22.56
N ALA A 86 -15.77 6.31 -22.96
CA ALA A 86 -15.85 5.18 -22.04
C ALA A 86 -14.77 5.32 -20.94
N ASN A 87 -15.16 5.15 -19.68
CA ASN A 87 -14.26 5.23 -18.54
C ASN A 87 -13.91 3.85 -17.94
N GLN A 88 -14.57 2.79 -18.41
CA GLN A 88 -14.29 1.40 -18.02
C GLN A 88 -13.74 0.64 -19.22
N HIS A 89 -12.57 0.07 -19.05
CA HIS A 89 -11.82 -0.58 -20.14
C HIS A 89 -11.52 -2.06 -19.88
N LEU A 90 -11.96 -2.58 -18.74
CA LEU A 90 -11.73 -3.97 -18.35
C LEU A 90 -13.03 -4.76 -18.41
N GLU A 91 -12.98 -5.90 -19.07
CA GLU A 91 -14.04 -6.90 -19.13
C GLU A 91 -13.64 -8.12 -18.29
N PRO A 92 -14.59 -8.74 -17.57
CA PRO A 92 -14.29 -9.92 -16.76
C PRO A 92 -13.99 -11.13 -17.66
N VAL A 93 -12.96 -11.88 -17.30
CA VAL A 93 -12.67 -13.19 -17.89
C VAL A 93 -12.97 -14.29 -16.88
N GLN A 94 -12.41 -14.17 -15.68
CA GLN A 94 -12.72 -15.06 -14.55
C GLN A 94 -12.40 -14.39 -13.21
N ALA A 95 -13.22 -14.71 -12.21
CA ALA A 95 -13.00 -14.34 -10.81
C ALA A 95 -13.27 -15.58 -9.95
N ARG A 96 -12.28 -16.05 -9.20
CA ARG A 96 -12.42 -17.27 -8.40
C ARG A 96 -11.46 -17.37 -7.23
N GLU A 97 -11.84 -18.16 -6.26
CA GLU A 97 -10.96 -18.67 -5.22
C GLU A 97 -10.12 -19.82 -5.79
N ILE A 98 -8.83 -19.83 -5.49
CA ILE A 98 -7.89 -20.90 -5.89
C ILE A 98 -7.73 -21.88 -4.76
N ASP A 99 -7.52 -21.36 -3.55
CA ASP A 99 -7.41 -22.11 -2.29
C ASP A 99 -7.88 -21.21 -1.14
N GLY A 100 -7.87 -21.72 0.08
CA GLY A 100 -8.36 -20.99 1.26
C GLY A 100 -7.68 -19.64 1.53
N GLU A 101 -6.56 -19.32 0.89
CA GLU A 101 -5.80 -18.09 1.10
C GLU A 101 -5.63 -17.25 -0.18
N THR A 102 -5.83 -17.86 -1.35
CA THR A 102 -5.50 -17.30 -2.66
C THR A 102 -6.75 -17.08 -3.51
N VAL A 103 -6.91 -15.86 -4.01
CA VAL A 103 -7.96 -15.49 -4.97
C VAL A 103 -7.35 -14.97 -6.26
N LEU A 104 -8.07 -15.12 -7.35
CA LEU A 104 -7.67 -14.75 -8.70
C LEU A 104 -8.75 -13.92 -9.37
N LEU A 105 -8.37 -12.82 -10.00
CA LEU A 105 -9.15 -12.07 -10.96
C LEU A 105 -8.37 -12.00 -12.29
N GLU A 106 -8.97 -12.41 -13.39
CA GLU A 106 -8.48 -12.18 -14.74
C GLU A 106 -9.47 -11.30 -15.49
N THR A 107 -8.93 -10.28 -16.12
CA THR A 107 -9.68 -9.33 -16.97
C THR A 107 -9.02 -9.22 -18.33
N ALA A 108 -9.79 -8.74 -19.32
CA ALA A 108 -9.26 -8.38 -20.63
C ALA A 108 -9.59 -6.92 -20.94
N THR A 109 -8.69 -6.22 -21.63
CA THR A 109 -8.99 -4.87 -22.12
C THR A 109 -9.94 -4.95 -23.29
N ASN A 110 -11.01 -4.14 -23.32
CA ASN A 110 -12.09 -4.20 -24.29
C ASN A 110 -11.69 -3.81 -25.74
N GLN A 111 -10.59 -3.10 -25.91
CA GLN A 111 -10.13 -2.66 -27.25
C GLN A 111 -8.91 -3.44 -27.75
N SER A 112 -7.93 -3.65 -26.87
CA SER A 112 -6.66 -4.28 -27.26
C SER A 112 -6.62 -5.79 -26.98
N GLY A 113 -7.62 -6.34 -26.28
CA GLY A 113 -7.67 -7.77 -25.95
C GLY A 113 -6.52 -8.26 -25.07
N ILE A 114 -5.88 -7.35 -24.32
CA ILE A 114 -4.78 -7.69 -23.42
C ILE A 114 -5.37 -8.32 -22.17
N HIS A 115 -4.99 -9.55 -21.87
CA HIS A 115 -5.36 -10.21 -20.63
C HIS A 115 -4.44 -9.76 -19.50
N VAL A 116 -5.05 -9.48 -18.34
CA VAL A 116 -4.37 -9.13 -17.09
C VAL A 116 -4.93 -10.02 -15.99
N ALA A 117 -4.07 -10.81 -15.37
CA ALA A 117 -4.42 -11.64 -14.23
C ALA A 117 -3.76 -11.10 -12.96
N VAL A 118 -4.54 -10.94 -11.92
CA VAL A 118 -4.10 -10.57 -10.58
C VAL A 118 -4.46 -11.70 -9.63
N ALA A 119 -3.46 -12.32 -9.02
CA ALA A 119 -3.66 -13.28 -7.93
C ALA A 119 -3.18 -12.67 -6.62
N THR A 120 -3.94 -12.85 -5.53
CA THR A 120 -3.51 -12.39 -4.20
C THR A 120 -3.63 -13.51 -3.18
N ARG A 121 -2.62 -13.60 -2.31
CA ARG A 121 -2.61 -14.50 -1.15
C ARG A 121 -2.61 -13.67 0.12
N THR A 122 -3.57 -13.91 1.01
CA THR A 122 -3.70 -13.20 2.28
C THR A 122 -3.54 -14.18 3.44
N ARG A 123 -2.59 -13.92 4.35
CA ARG A 123 -2.27 -14.78 5.49
C ARG A 123 -2.20 -13.99 6.79
N GLN A 124 -2.60 -14.63 7.88
CA GLN A 124 -2.27 -14.18 9.23
C GLN A 124 -0.82 -14.60 9.55
N VAL A 125 -0.02 -13.65 10.05
CA VAL A 125 1.39 -13.85 10.38
C VAL A 125 1.61 -13.84 11.89
N ALA A 126 0.82 -13.04 12.61
CA ALA A 126 0.87 -12.95 14.08
C ALA A 126 -0.52 -12.53 14.63
N PRO A 127 -0.89 -12.94 15.84
CA PRO A 127 -0.25 -14.00 16.62
C PRO A 127 -0.41 -15.37 15.98
N VAL A 128 0.51 -16.28 16.25
CA VAL A 128 0.46 -17.64 15.71
C VAL A 128 -0.24 -18.56 16.73
N GLY A 129 -1.25 -19.30 16.26
CA GLY A 129 -1.76 -20.48 16.98
C GLY A 129 -2.84 -20.23 18.04
N HIS A 130 -3.37 -19.01 18.20
CA HIS A 130 -4.45 -18.77 19.19
C HIS A 130 -5.85 -19.03 18.63
N HIS A 131 -6.12 -18.60 17.40
CA HIS A 131 -7.39 -18.86 16.71
C HIS A 131 -7.12 -18.98 15.22
N GLU A 132 -7.67 -20.02 14.58
CA GLU A 132 -7.62 -20.11 13.12
C GLU A 132 -8.62 -19.11 12.52
N PRO A 133 -8.21 -18.34 11.50
CA PRO A 133 -9.10 -17.39 10.85
C PRO A 133 -10.23 -18.11 10.11
N ILE A 134 -11.47 -17.65 10.31
CA ILE A 134 -12.62 -18.12 9.54
C ILE A 134 -12.69 -17.27 8.26
N ARG A 135 -12.66 -17.94 7.11
CA ARG A 135 -12.70 -17.28 5.80
C ARG A 135 -14.04 -17.51 5.12
N ARG A 136 -14.57 -16.46 4.51
CA ARG A 136 -15.81 -16.50 3.72
C ARG A 136 -15.58 -15.79 2.40
N PRO A 137 -16.05 -16.35 1.26
CA PRO A 137 -16.00 -15.63 -0.02
C PRO A 137 -16.74 -14.30 0.08
N VAL A 138 -16.22 -13.29 -0.60
CA VAL A 138 -16.94 -12.04 -0.78
C VAL A 138 -17.86 -12.21 -2.00
N ASP A 139 -19.17 -12.06 -1.77
CA ASP A 139 -20.11 -11.94 -2.87
C ASP A 139 -19.83 -10.68 -3.68
N GLY A 140 -19.47 -10.86 -4.93
CA GLY A 140 -19.11 -9.78 -5.83
C GLY A 140 -19.65 -9.96 -7.23
N SER A 141 -19.46 -8.96 -8.07
CA SER A 141 -19.66 -9.07 -9.51
C SER A 141 -18.49 -9.87 -10.12
N ASP A 142 -18.60 -10.21 -11.41
CA ASP A 142 -17.54 -10.90 -12.17
C ASP A 142 -16.18 -10.15 -12.17
N LEU A 143 -16.17 -8.88 -11.74
CA LEU A 143 -14.97 -8.05 -11.60
C LEU A 143 -14.51 -7.88 -10.15
N VAL A 144 -15.08 -8.61 -9.18
CA VAL A 144 -14.69 -8.55 -7.77
C VAL A 144 -14.52 -9.94 -7.22
N VAL A 145 -13.39 -10.21 -6.59
CA VAL A 145 -13.14 -11.44 -5.86
C VAL A 145 -12.40 -11.15 -4.57
N GLY A 146 -12.70 -11.85 -3.50
CA GLY A 146 -12.05 -11.65 -2.23
C GLY A 146 -12.56 -12.56 -1.13
N GLN A 147 -12.10 -12.30 0.07
CA GLN A 147 -12.46 -13.05 1.28
C GLN A 147 -12.68 -12.09 2.44
N ASP A 148 -13.72 -12.36 3.22
CA ASP A 148 -13.89 -11.84 4.58
C ASP A 148 -13.19 -12.79 5.54
N ILE A 149 -12.24 -12.27 6.29
CA ILE A 149 -11.42 -13.01 7.24
C ILE A 149 -11.84 -12.57 8.64
N LEU A 150 -12.54 -13.45 9.35
CA LEU A 150 -12.94 -13.24 10.74
C LEU A 150 -11.78 -13.67 11.64
N LEU A 151 -11.33 -12.77 12.49
CA LEU A 151 -10.16 -12.88 13.35
C LEU A 151 -10.52 -12.43 14.76
N HIS A 152 -9.94 -13.06 15.76
CA HIS A 152 -10.03 -12.57 17.14
C HIS A 152 -8.85 -11.66 17.44
N VAL A 153 -9.11 -10.53 18.10
CA VAL A 153 -8.08 -9.59 18.58
C VAL A 153 -8.14 -9.49 20.09
N ASP A 154 -6.99 -9.57 20.72
CA ASP A 154 -6.81 -9.33 22.15
C ASP A 154 -6.30 -7.89 22.35
N GLU A 155 -6.73 -7.25 23.44
CA GLU A 155 -6.32 -5.90 23.82
C GLU A 155 -4.79 -5.79 23.89
N GLY A 156 -4.24 -4.80 23.18
CA GLY A 156 -2.81 -4.51 23.13
C GLY A 156 -1.97 -5.50 22.33
N VAL A 157 -2.55 -6.59 21.80
CA VAL A 157 -1.82 -7.62 21.05
C VAL A 157 -1.90 -7.32 19.54
N PRO A 158 -0.77 -7.10 18.85
CA PRO A 158 -0.77 -6.84 17.43
C PRO A 158 -1.24 -8.06 16.62
N LEU A 159 -2.29 -7.88 15.81
CA LEU A 159 -2.71 -8.80 14.77
C LEU A 159 -2.03 -8.40 13.45
N VAL A 160 -1.26 -9.30 12.85
CA VAL A 160 -0.54 -9.02 11.60
C VAL A 160 -1.03 -9.93 10.49
N LEU A 161 -1.43 -9.32 9.39
CA LEU A 161 -1.76 -9.97 8.13
C LEU A 161 -0.78 -9.54 7.04
N GLU A 162 -0.39 -10.46 6.18
CA GLU A 162 0.29 -10.14 4.93
C GLU A 162 -0.61 -10.42 3.73
N LYS A 163 -0.63 -9.53 2.76
CA LYS A 163 -1.23 -9.74 1.44
C LYS A 163 -0.15 -9.58 0.38
N ILE A 164 0.08 -10.63 -0.40
CA ILE A 164 1.01 -10.62 -1.52
C ILE A 164 0.19 -10.73 -2.79
N ALA A 165 0.46 -9.83 -3.74
CA ALA A 165 -0.17 -9.80 -5.03
C ALA A 165 0.85 -10.15 -6.12
N ALA A 166 0.41 -10.95 -7.09
CA ALA A 166 1.14 -11.20 -8.33
C ALA A 166 0.29 -10.74 -9.52
N VAL A 167 0.94 -10.04 -10.45
CA VAL A 167 0.30 -9.53 -11.67
C VAL A 167 1.01 -10.14 -12.88
N ALA A 168 0.26 -10.74 -13.78
CA ALA A 168 0.75 -11.22 -15.07
C ALA A 168 -0.12 -10.70 -16.22
N THR A 169 0.48 -10.54 -17.38
CA THR A 169 -0.21 -10.05 -18.57
C THR A 169 0.06 -10.96 -19.77
N SER A 170 -0.80 -10.89 -20.79
CA SER A 170 -0.59 -11.62 -22.06
C SER A 170 0.60 -11.09 -22.86
N HIS A 171 1.19 -9.95 -22.45
CA HIS A 171 2.42 -9.39 -23.03
C HIS A 171 3.69 -9.93 -22.37
N ASP A 172 3.58 -10.66 -21.27
CA ASP A 172 4.73 -11.26 -20.62
C ASP A 172 5.23 -12.46 -21.44
N HIS A 173 6.54 -12.48 -21.68
CA HIS A 173 7.15 -13.52 -22.50
C HIS A 173 7.02 -14.90 -21.85
N ALA A 174 6.72 -15.91 -22.67
CA ALA A 174 6.66 -17.31 -22.28
C ALA A 174 5.49 -17.74 -21.37
N ASN A 175 4.39 -16.98 -21.31
CA ASN A 175 3.19 -17.39 -20.59
C ASN A 175 2.25 -18.16 -21.51
N ALA A 176 2.11 -19.47 -21.28
CA ALA A 176 1.07 -20.26 -21.93
C ALA A 176 -0.32 -19.93 -21.36
N SER A 177 -0.38 -19.49 -20.10
CA SER A 177 -1.60 -19.10 -19.40
C SER A 177 -1.27 -17.94 -18.45
N VAL A 178 -1.98 -16.82 -18.61
CA VAL A 178 -1.76 -15.60 -17.84
C VAL A 178 -2.13 -15.82 -16.37
N TRP A 179 -3.29 -16.43 -16.15
CA TRP A 179 -3.77 -16.66 -14.78
C TRP A 179 -2.92 -17.69 -14.02
N GLU A 180 -2.45 -18.78 -14.69
CA GLU A 180 -1.57 -19.77 -14.05
C GLU A 180 -0.24 -19.14 -13.62
N SER A 181 0.29 -18.22 -14.41
CA SER A 181 1.51 -17.49 -14.07
C SER A 181 1.33 -16.65 -12.84
N ALA A 182 0.24 -15.87 -12.75
CA ALA A 182 -0.05 -15.05 -11.57
C ALA A 182 -0.24 -15.91 -10.30
N VAL A 183 -1.00 -17.02 -10.39
CA VAL A 183 -1.22 -17.94 -9.28
C VAL A 183 0.10 -18.59 -8.84
N LYS A 184 0.91 -19.08 -9.77
CA LYS A 184 2.20 -19.70 -9.50
C LYS A 184 3.16 -18.73 -8.81
N ASP A 185 3.19 -17.48 -9.28
CA ASP A 185 4.07 -16.45 -8.72
C ASP A 185 3.65 -16.10 -7.28
N VAL A 186 2.36 -15.91 -7.01
CA VAL A 186 1.90 -15.60 -5.65
C VAL A 186 2.08 -16.79 -4.69
N GLN A 187 1.89 -18.03 -5.16
CA GLN A 187 2.09 -19.23 -4.34
C GLN A 187 3.57 -19.47 -3.99
N ARG A 188 4.49 -19.13 -4.92
CA ARG A 188 5.93 -19.24 -4.71
C ARG A 188 6.54 -18.05 -3.98
N ALA A 189 5.80 -16.94 -3.91
CA ALA A 189 6.28 -15.74 -3.25
C ALA A 189 6.60 -16.01 -1.79
N GLN A 190 7.73 -15.48 -1.35
CA GLN A 190 8.14 -15.51 0.04
C GLN A 190 7.21 -14.62 0.89
N ASN A 191 7.42 -14.56 2.19
CA ASN A 191 6.68 -13.68 3.09
C ASN A 191 7.04 -12.18 2.85
N PHE A 192 6.23 -11.28 3.39
CA PHE A 192 6.42 -9.83 3.28
C PHE A 192 7.84 -9.39 3.67
N ARG A 193 8.37 -9.87 4.79
CA ARG A 193 9.68 -9.48 5.31
C ARG A 193 10.82 -9.82 4.34
N ASN A 194 10.79 -11.02 3.77
CA ASN A 194 11.83 -11.45 2.83
C ASN A 194 11.73 -10.70 1.49
N LEU A 195 10.50 -10.47 1.00
CA LEU A 195 10.27 -9.66 -0.20
C LEU A 195 10.75 -8.22 0.00
N LEU A 196 10.50 -7.63 1.18
CA LEU A 196 10.97 -6.30 1.54
C LEU A 196 12.50 -6.22 1.53
N THR A 197 13.18 -7.19 2.13
CA THR A 197 14.63 -7.24 2.15
C THR A 197 15.23 -7.27 0.73
N LEU A 198 14.69 -8.09 -0.16
CA LEU A 198 15.12 -8.16 -1.55
C LEU A 198 14.84 -6.87 -2.32
N HIS A 199 13.67 -6.27 -2.07
CA HIS A 199 13.28 -4.98 -2.64
C HIS A 199 14.26 -3.87 -2.23
N GLU A 200 14.55 -3.75 -0.93
CA GLU A 200 15.46 -2.75 -0.38
C GLU A 200 16.89 -2.88 -0.92
N GLN A 201 17.39 -4.11 -1.07
CA GLN A 201 18.70 -4.36 -1.68
C GLN A 201 18.74 -3.83 -3.13
N ARG A 202 17.72 -4.12 -3.91
CA ARG A 202 17.61 -3.63 -5.30
C ARG A 202 17.42 -2.13 -5.37
N TRP A 203 16.61 -1.58 -4.49
CA TRP A 203 16.36 -0.15 -4.38
C TRP A 203 17.64 0.61 -4.00
N GLY A 204 18.40 0.10 -3.02
CA GLY A 204 19.70 0.63 -2.62
C GLY A 204 20.69 0.68 -3.79
N THR A 205 20.75 -0.37 -4.63
CA THR A 205 21.58 -0.35 -5.84
C THR A 205 21.23 0.80 -6.80
N ASN A 206 19.95 1.18 -6.91
CA ASN A 206 19.55 2.33 -7.72
C ASN A 206 20.00 3.64 -7.09
N TRP A 207 19.86 3.79 -5.78
CA TRP A 207 20.37 4.97 -5.08
C TRP A 207 21.87 5.15 -5.23
N ASP A 208 22.64 4.09 -5.13
CA ASP A 208 24.10 4.13 -5.29
C ASP A 208 24.52 4.60 -6.70
N ARG A 209 23.67 4.32 -7.72
CA ARG A 209 23.93 4.73 -9.11
C ARG A 209 23.46 6.14 -9.44
N PHE A 210 22.35 6.60 -8.84
CA PHE A 210 21.65 7.82 -9.26
C PHE A 210 21.58 8.89 -8.17
N SER A 211 22.14 8.66 -6.96
CA SER A 211 22.19 9.68 -5.93
C SER A 211 23.19 10.77 -6.29
N VAL A 212 22.78 12.02 -6.11
CA VAL A 212 23.63 13.20 -6.27
C VAL A 212 23.79 13.85 -4.91
N ARG A 213 25.03 14.04 -4.48
CA ARG A 213 25.38 14.78 -3.28
C ARG A 213 26.00 16.11 -3.66
N ILE A 214 25.45 17.19 -3.11
CA ILE A 214 25.94 18.54 -3.34
C ILE A 214 26.51 19.03 -2.00
N ASP A 215 27.83 19.16 -1.93
CA ASP A 215 28.54 19.73 -0.79
C ASP A 215 29.02 21.14 -1.16
N LEU A 216 28.86 22.10 -0.25
CA LEU A 216 29.41 23.44 -0.42
C LEU A 216 30.95 23.37 -0.26
N ALA A 217 31.68 23.98 -1.19
CA ALA A 217 33.13 24.08 -1.09
C ALA A 217 33.57 24.88 0.15
N GLU A 218 34.67 24.47 0.77
CA GLU A 218 35.26 25.10 1.99
C GLU A 218 35.37 26.62 1.90
N PRO A 219 35.80 27.26 0.78
CA PRO A 219 35.91 28.73 0.68
C PRO A 219 34.59 29.47 0.96
N TYR A 220 33.43 28.84 0.61
CA TYR A 220 32.13 29.45 0.85
C TYR A 220 31.73 29.46 2.33
N ARG A 221 32.22 28.52 3.12
CA ARG A 221 31.96 28.47 4.57
C ARG A 221 32.72 29.58 5.31
N HIS A 222 33.91 29.91 4.90
CA HIS A 222 34.72 30.99 5.49
C HIS A 222 34.18 32.37 5.17
N GLN A 223 33.72 32.64 3.94
CA GLN A 223 33.15 33.92 3.56
C GLN A 223 31.88 34.29 4.35
N ARG A 224 31.04 33.32 4.71
CA ARG A 224 29.86 33.61 5.56
C ARG A 224 30.24 33.98 7.00
N ARG A 225 31.33 33.45 7.53
CA ARG A 225 31.78 33.81 8.88
C ARG A 225 32.42 35.21 8.93
N SER A 226 33.19 35.62 7.93
CA SER A 226 33.82 36.93 7.90
C SER A 226 32.82 38.07 7.72
N THR A 227 31.82 37.92 6.86
CA THR A 227 30.77 38.95 6.67
C THR A 227 29.86 39.13 7.87
N ALA A 228 29.64 38.07 8.69
CA ALA A 228 28.87 38.18 9.94
C ALA A 228 29.64 38.88 11.06
N ALA A 229 30.97 38.76 11.06
CA ALA A 229 31.85 39.42 12.07
C ALA A 229 32.02 40.91 11.79
N GLU A 230 32.03 41.33 10.53
CA GLU A 230 32.17 42.72 10.13
C GLU A 230 30.88 43.54 10.25
N ALA A 231 29.69 42.89 10.29
CA ALA A 231 28.42 43.60 10.36
C ALA A 231 27.98 44.01 11.76
N GLY A 232 28.74 43.69 12.81
CA GLY A 232 28.49 44.12 14.21
C GLY A 232 27.09 43.80 14.75
N GLY A 233 26.33 42.99 14.06
CA GLY A 233 25.00 42.55 14.46
C GLY A 233 25.06 41.10 14.97
N GLU A 234 24.39 40.89 16.06
CA GLU A 234 24.12 39.55 16.61
C GLU A 234 23.28 38.77 15.59
N TYR A 235 23.97 38.15 14.62
CA TYR A 235 23.33 37.27 13.65
C TYR A 235 23.10 35.92 14.35
N ALA A 236 21.91 35.75 14.88
CA ALA A 236 21.41 34.42 15.14
C ALA A 236 21.26 33.73 13.76
N PRO A 237 22.03 32.66 13.45
CA PRO A 237 21.79 31.90 12.23
C PRO A 237 20.34 31.45 12.26
N PRO A 238 19.61 31.46 11.13
CA PRO A 238 18.31 30.82 11.07
C PRO A 238 18.52 29.39 11.53
N VAL A 239 17.86 29.04 12.60
CA VAL A 239 17.77 27.65 13.02
C VAL A 239 17.08 26.95 11.85
N VAL A 240 17.85 26.31 11.00
CA VAL A 240 17.31 25.35 10.07
C VAL A 240 16.94 24.19 10.94
N ASP A 241 15.72 24.23 11.44
CA ASP A 241 15.11 23.13 12.15
C ASP A 241 15.08 21.97 11.14
N ALA A 242 16.01 21.04 11.30
CA ALA A 242 16.08 19.83 10.50
C ALA A 242 14.89 18.89 10.80
N GLY A 243 13.92 19.36 11.54
CA GLY A 243 12.70 18.66 11.94
C GLY A 243 11.40 19.13 11.27
N HIS A 244 11.42 20.20 10.49
CA HIS A 244 10.24 20.58 9.71
C HIS A 244 10.39 20.09 8.27
N SER A 245 9.94 18.87 8.05
CA SER A 245 9.34 18.55 6.76
C SER A 245 8.26 19.61 6.51
N ALA A 246 8.48 20.50 5.56
CA ALA A 246 7.43 21.39 5.08
C ALA A 246 6.18 20.54 4.83
N PRO A 247 4.99 20.98 5.22
CA PRO A 247 3.79 20.28 4.85
C PRO A 247 3.73 20.30 3.33
N VAL A 248 4.03 19.16 2.73
CA VAL A 248 3.83 18.95 1.30
C VAL A 248 2.32 18.90 1.10
N GLY A 249 1.82 19.98 0.50
CA GLY A 249 0.47 20.04 0.04
C GLY A 249 -0.50 20.57 1.07
N SER A 250 -0.89 21.84 0.91
CA SER A 250 -2.22 22.29 1.27
C SER A 250 -3.20 21.19 0.86
N ALA A 251 -3.98 20.68 1.82
CA ALA A 251 -5.09 19.80 1.57
C ALA A 251 -5.94 20.44 0.46
N VAL A 252 -5.93 19.84 -0.71
CA VAL A 252 -6.98 20.06 -1.69
C VAL A 252 -8.23 19.57 -0.98
N PRO A 253 -9.29 20.40 -0.81
CA PRO A 253 -10.51 19.93 -0.21
C PRO A 253 -11.04 18.81 -1.10
N MET A 254 -11.00 17.58 -0.59
CA MET A 254 -11.68 16.46 -1.22
C MET A 254 -13.16 16.84 -1.34
N GLY A 255 -13.66 16.78 -2.56
CA GLY A 255 -15.08 16.93 -2.83
C GLY A 255 -15.88 15.95 -1.97
N LYS A 256 -17.09 16.36 -1.61
CA LYS A 256 -18.03 15.70 -0.70
C LYS A 256 -18.54 14.31 -1.15
N ASP A 257 -17.77 13.54 -1.87
CA ASP A 257 -18.16 12.22 -2.33
C ASP A 257 -17.38 11.17 -1.54
N GLY A 258 -18.09 10.60 -0.55
CA GLY A 258 -17.58 9.64 0.43
C GLY A 258 -16.92 8.42 -0.20
N ALA A 259 -15.61 8.49 -0.36
CA ALA A 259 -14.79 7.31 -0.60
C ALA A 259 -14.68 6.53 0.70
N SER A 260 -15.43 5.44 0.80
CA SER A 260 -15.36 4.55 1.96
C SER A 260 -13.96 3.97 2.09
N LEU A 261 -13.51 3.69 3.33
CA LEU A 261 -12.26 2.98 3.66
C LEU A 261 -12.04 1.72 2.80
N ARG A 262 -13.09 1.18 2.19
CA ARG A 262 -13.08 0.04 1.28
C ARG A 262 -12.27 0.29 0.00
N GLN A 263 -12.12 1.53 -0.45
CA GLN A 263 -11.38 1.87 -1.67
C GLN A 263 -9.87 2.04 -1.45
N GLN A 264 -9.42 2.24 -0.21
CA GLN A 264 -8.01 2.50 0.10
C GLN A 264 -7.18 1.23 0.38
N LEU A 265 -7.84 0.09 0.58
CA LEU A 265 -7.19 -1.21 0.82
C LEU A 265 -7.36 -2.20 -0.34
N ALA A 266 -7.93 -1.75 -1.46
CA ALA A 266 -8.09 -2.56 -2.67
C ALA A 266 -6.84 -2.55 -3.56
#